data_4d6f0a85c5601e391662042d1a043d34
#
_entry.id   4d6f0a85c5601e391662042d1a043d34
#
_cell.length_a   1.000
_cell.length_b   1.000
_cell.length_c   1.000
_cell.angle_alpha   90.00
_cell.angle_beta   90.00
_cell.angle_gamma   90.00
#
_symmetry.space_group_name_H-M   'P 1'
#
loop_
_entity.id
_entity.type
_entity.pdbx_description
1 polymer ?
#
loop_
_entity_poly.entity_id
_entity_poly.type
_entity_poly.pdbx_seq_one_letter_code
_entity_poly.pdbx_strand_id
1 'polypeptide(L)'
;MENDPKPYKFMKESIKKQPPDWKKIVLLIAGWLVLAALGGLVAAAVFAVTEPKIAGAITKEEPPAKVDIPGDEDPNSGQEMDETMTASSENAPVDSSGSGSEISSSTADGSVLDESVAESTISESTDGNEAAEGTETGEESSEASTVDGETDAEAKDNSLRNYEVLYQDMLEVTEKPKRALVTVIGITTQMDYFNQNYENQQQISGLIVADNGQDLFILTEYRIVENVERIQVTFWDETMVDATYQRHDPSTGFTIVKVDKSKLDEETRDGLEIAPLGSSYLVSQGDPVVAVGSPVGYSDSIAYGVVTSVTNKISALDNEYNLLTTDILGSTDGSGILVNLDGEIVGIIAQSYSAKGNNVVTGIAISQIKKLIENLSNNVSRAYIGIRGQDVTEELSDKTGIPKGVLISSVTDDSPAMMAGMKEYDVIVKLGEQKVETIKQYHEQLGKHSAGEVVTVTAMRKGAEGYAEMTFDVTLGEV
;
A
#
# COMPACT_ATOMS: atom_id res chain seq x y z
N MET A 1 -43.28 -104.35 19.12
CA MET A 1 -44.43 -103.79 18.37
C MET A 1 -44.34 -102.35 18.42
N GLU A 2 -43.80 -101.80 17.39
CA GLU A 2 -43.37 -100.41 17.23
C GLU A 2 -44.39 -99.69 16.38
N ASN A 3 -45.08 -98.72 16.93
CA ASN A 3 -46.05 -97.85 16.21
C ASN A 3 -45.37 -96.56 15.80
N ASP A 4 -45.11 -96.50 14.51
CA ASP A 4 -44.61 -95.30 13.86
C ASP A 4 -45.76 -94.28 13.63
N PRO A 5 -45.63 -93.01 14.03
CA PRO A 5 -46.64 -91.96 13.74
C PRO A 5 -46.46 -91.39 12.32
N LYS A 6 -47.54 -91.44 11.54
CA LYS A 6 -47.63 -90.87 10.19
C LYS A 6 -47.41 -89.34 10.18
N PRO A 7 -46.67 -88.79 9.26
CA PRO A 7 -46.42 -87.34 9.20
C PRO A 7 -47.67 -86.56 8.71
N TYR A 8 -47.98 -85.47 9.41
CA TYR A 8 -49.00 -84.51 9.03
C TYR A 8 -48.62 -83.73 7.75
N LYS A 9 -49.51 -83.82 6.73
CA LYS A 9 -49.39 -82.91 5.53
C LYS A 9 -50.10 -81.63 5.78
N PHE A 10 -49.34 -80.55 5.82
CA PHE A 10 -49.89 -79.23 5.79
C PHE A 10 -50.43 -78.88 4.38
N MET A 11 -51.71 -78.44 4.33
CA MET A 11 -52.30 -77.90 3.11
C MET A 11 -51.62 -76.59 2.76
N LYS A 12 -51.05 -76.48 1.54
CA LYS A 12 -50.56 -75.28 0.95
C LYS A 12 -51.75 -74.56 0.28
N GLU A 13 -52.26 -73.53 0.92
CA GLU A 13 -53.16 -72.60 0.21
C GLU A 13 -52.40 -71.83 -0.83
N SER A 14 -52.71 -71.99 -2.09
CA SER A 14 -52.18 -71.19 -3.18
C SER A 14 -53.21 -70.08 -3.53
N ILE A 15 -52.88 -68.84 -3.14
CA ILE A 15 -53.68 -67.66 -3.53
C ILE A 15 -53.45 -67.44 -5.04
N LYS A 16 -54.43 -67.78 -5.88
CA LYS A 16 -54.43 -67.38 -7.27
C LYS A 16 -54.63 -65.86 -7.35
N LYS A 17 -53.53 -65.12 -7.58
CA LYS A 17 -53.60 -63.70 -7.97
C LYS A 17 -54.28 -63.59 -9.34
N GLN A 18 -55.38 -62.92 -9.41
CA GLN A 18 -56.00 -62.58 -10.71
C GLN A 18 -55.03 -61.74 -11.53
N PRO A 19 -54.90 -61.96 -12.85
CA PRO A 19 -54.03 -61.17 -13.68
C PRO A 19 -54.48 -59.71 -13.65
N PRO A 20 -53.59 -58.73 -13.51
CA PRO A 20 -53.95 -57.33 -13.51
C PRO A 20 -54.59 -56.94 -14.82
N ASP A 21 -55.65 -56.16 -14.73
CA ASP A 21 -56.44 -55.68 -15.90
C ASP A 21 -55.61 -54.60 -16.65
N TRP A 22 -54.71 -55.08 -17.53
CA TRP A 22 -53.74 -54.27 -18.26
C TRP A 22 -54.38 -53.06 -18.98
N LYS A 23 -55.64 -53.19 -19.42
CA LYS A 23 -56.39 -52.11 -20.05
C LYS A 23 -56.64 -50.95 -19.10
N LYS A 24 -56.98 -51.21 -17.82
CA LYS A 24 -57.14 -50.19 -16.79
C LYS A 24 -55.82 -49.50 -16.43
N ILE A 25 -54.74 -50.30 -16.33
CA ILE A 25 -53.39 -49.75 -16.01
C ILE A 25 -52.91 -48.85 -17.14
N VAL A 26 -53.05 -49.28 -18.39
CA VAL A 26 -52.66 -48.47 -19.54
C VAL A 26 -53.52 -47.18 -19.62
N LEU A 27 -54.80 -47.24 -19.34
CA LEU A 27 -55.67 -46.06 -19.33
C LEU A 27 -55.34 -45.08 -18.19
N LEU A 28 -54.91 -45.59 -17.07
CA LEU A 28 -54.49 -44.82 -15.91
C LEU A 28 -53.14 -44.15 -16.17
N ILE A 29 -52.18 -44.82 -16.82
CA ILE A 29 -50.88 -44.28 -17.24
C ILE A 29 -51.11 -43.20 -18.35
N ALA A 30 -51.95 -43.47 -19.29
CA ALA A 30 -52.28 -42.49 -20.35
C ALA A 30 -52.94 -41.25 -19.73
N GLY A 31 -53.82 -41.40 -18.73
CA GLY A 31 -54.42 -40.28 -17.96
C GLY A 31 -53.37 -39.42 -17.24
N TRP A 32 -52.40 -40.08 -16.58
CA TRP A 32 -51.29 -39.37 -15.92
C TRP A 32 -50.37 -38.67 -16.91
N LEU A 33 -50.09 -39.23 -18.09
CA LEU A 33 -49.28 -38.59 -19.14
C LEU A 33 -50.01 -37.36 -19.72
N VAL A 34 -51.31 -37.42 -19.93
CA VAL A 34 -52.08 -36.25 -20.39
C VAL A 34 -52.10 -35.17 -19.30
N LEU A 35 -52.26 -35.55 -18.03
CA LEU A 35 -52.23 -34.60 -16.92
C LEU A 35 -50.85 -33.91 -16.78
N ALA A 36 -49.78 -34.68 -16.94
CA ALA A 36 -48.42 -34.19 -16.90
C ALA A 36 -48.14 -33.25 -18.11
N ALA A 37 -48.63 -33.56 -19.31
CA ALA A 37 -48.50 -32.73 -20.48
C ALA A 37 -49.28 -31.40 -20.32
N LEU A 38 -50.49 -31.46 -19.77
CA LEU A 38 -51.30 -30.25 -19.44
C LEU A 38 -50.63 -29.42 -18.37
N GLY A 39 -50.10 -30.03 -17.31
CA GLY A 39 -49.32 -29.36 -16.25
C GLY A 39 -48.05 -28.67 -16.83
N GLY A 40 -47.33 -29.34 -17.74
CA GLY A 40 -46.17 -28.77 -18.43
C GLY A 40 -46.52 -27.57 -19.31
N LEU A 41 -47.68 -27.62 -20.04
CA LEU A 41 -48.19 -26.50 -20.84
C LEU A 41 -48.57 -25.29 -19.98
N VAL A 42 -49.25 -25.53 -18.86
CA VAL A 42 -49.60 -24.45 -17.91
C VAL A 42 -48.36 -23.85 -17.29
N ALA A 43 -47.40 -24.68 -16.88
CA ALA A 43 -46.13 -24.20 -16.34
C ALA A 43 -45.32 -23.38 -17.39
N ALA A 44 -45.28 -23.82 -18.63
CA ALA A 44 -44.63 -23.10 -19.72
C ALA A 44 -45.33 -21.77 -20.03
N ALA A 45 -46.67 -21.74 -20.03
CA ALA A 45 -47.43 -20.51 -20.21
C ALA A 45 -47.26 -19.52 -19.05
N VAL A 46 -47.25 -19.98 -17.83
CA VAL A 46 -46.94 -19.15 -16.64
C VAL A 46 -45.53 -18.62 -16.71
N PHE A 47 -44.52 -19.46 -17.08
CA PHE A 47 -43.15 -19.06 -17.22
C PHE A 47 -42.96 -18.00 -18.34
N ALA A 48 -43.57 -18.20 -19.52
CA ALA A 48 -43.53 -17.25 -20.64
C ALA A 48 -44.17 -15.87 -20.29
N VAL A 49 -45.15 -15.83 -19.41
CA VAL A 49 -45.81 -14.55 -18.97
C VAL A 49 -45.05 -13.90 -17.82
N THR A 50 -44.40 -14.70 -16.95
CA THR A 50 -43.70 -14.19 -15.78
C THR A 50 -42.21 -13.91 -16.04
N GLU A 51 -41.59 -14.61 -16.98
CA GLU A 51 -40.16 -14.42 -17.34
C GLU A 51 -39.84 -12.96 -17.73
N PRO A 52 -40.59 -12.27 -18.62
CA PRO A 52 -40.27 -10.89 -18.95
C PRO A 52 -40.55 -9.90 -17.78
N LYS A 53 -41.40 -10.26 -16.84
CA LYS A 53 -41.68 -9.42 -15.65
C LYS A 53 -40.62 -9.68 -14.55
N ILE A 54 -40.16 -10.91 -14.43
CA ILE A 54 -39.10 -11.28 -13.50
C ILE A 54 -37.71 -10.86 -14.06
N ALA A 55 -37.48 -11.03 -15.35
CA ALA A 55 -36.26 -10.51 -16.01
C ALA A 55 -36.19 -8.98 -15.99
N GLY A 56 -37.32 -8.26 -15.99
CA GLY A 56 -37.37 -6.81 -15.81
C GLY A 56 -37.31 -6.34 -14.35
N ALA A 57 -37.56 -7.23 -13.37
CA ALA A 57 -37.48 -6.98 -11.93
C ALA A 57 -36.16 -7.52 -11.31
N ILE A 58 -35.53 -8.54 -11.94
CA ILE A 58 -34.15 -8.95 -11.71
C ILE A 58 -33.30 -8.06 -12.62
N THR A 59 -33.38 -6.78 -12.31
CA THR A 59 -32.34 -5.84 -12.54
C THR A 59 -31.82 -5.48 -13.86
N LYS A 60 -31.74 -4.39 -13.95
CA LYS A 60 -30.50 -3.65 -14.27
C LYS A 60 -29.83 -3.31 -12.93
N GLU A 61 -29.20 -4.22 -12.25
CA GLU A 61 -27.99 -3.88 -11.52
C GLU A 61 -26.96 -3.58 -12.59
N GLU A 62 -26.76 -2.32 -12.87
CA GLU A 62 -25.58 -1.89 -13.62
C GLU A 62 -24.39 -2.48 -12.85
N PRO A 63 -23.45 -3.12 -13.57
CA PRO A 63 -22.24 -3.63 -12.89
C PRO A 63 -21.63 -2.47 -12.10
N PRO A 64 -21.16 -2.72 -10.87
CA PRO A 64 -20.60 -1.66 -10.03
C PRO A 64 -19.54 -0.88 -10.80
N ALA A 65 -19.56 0.44 -10.64
CA ALA A 65 -18.61 1.31 -11.30
C ALA A 65 -17.18 0.84 -11.02
N LYS A 66 -16.32 0.92 -12.03
CA LYS A 66 -14.90 0.68 -11.82
C LYS A 66 -14.33 1.83 -10.99
N VAL A 67 -13.40 1.47 -10.12
CA VAL A 67 -12.60 2.45 -9.39
C VAL A 67 -11.69 3.17 -10.38
N ASP A 68 -11.68 4.49 -10.35
CA ASP A 68 -10.78 5.37 -11.11
C ASP A 68 -10.06 6.28 -10.13
N ILE A 69 -8.73 6.22 -10.12
CA ILE A 69 -7.89 7.05 -9.26
C ILE A 69 -6.99 7.88 -10.17
N PRO A 70 -7.24 9.21 -10.28
CA PRO A 70 -6.45 10.07 -11.14
C PRO A 70 -4.95 10.00 -10.80
N GLY A 71 -4.14 9.75 -11.81
CA GLY A 71 -2.68 9.81 -11.68
C GLY A 71 -2.19 11.25 -11.64
N ASP A 72 -1.04 11.47 -11.01
CA ASP A 72 -0.37 12.78 -11.00
C ASP A 72 0.62 12.87 -12.16
N GLU A 73 0.76 14.06 -12.73
CA GLU A 73 1.81 14.34 -13.70
C GLU A 73 3.15 14.51 -12.95
N ASP A 74 4.15 13.70 -13.34
CA ASP A 74 5.51 13.87 -12.83
C ASP A 74 6.18 15.05 -13.55
N PRO A 75 6.50 16.16 -12.84
CA PRO A 75 7.11 17.35 -13.45
C PRO A 75 8.47 17.04 -14.08
N ASN A 76 9.12 15.93 -13.72
CA ASN A 76 10.39 15.52 -14.31
C ASN A 76 10.24 14.56 -15.50
N SER A 77 9.03 14.18 -15.90
CA SER A 77 8.78 13.27 -17.03
C SER A 77 8.97 13.93 -18.41
N GLY A 78 9.11 15.25 -18.46
CA GLY A 78 9.18 16.05 -19.71
C GLY A 78 10.59 16.49 -20.16
N GLN A 79 11.66 16.01 -19.55
CA GLN A 79 13.02 16.27 -20.05
C GLN A 79 13.48 15.15 -21.00
N GLU A 80 12.71 14.87 -22.06
CA GLU A 80 13.28 14.41 -23.32
C GLU A 80 13.89 15.63 -24.01
N MET A 81 15.22 15.70 -24.06
CA MET A 81 15.93 16.69 -24.88
C MET A 81 15.52 16.49 -26.33
N ASP A 82 14.68 17.38 -26.84
CA ASP A 82 14.48 17.56 -28.27
C ASP A 82 15.77 18.14 -28.87
N GLU A 83 16.66 17.25 -29.30
CA GLU A 83 17.85 17.62 -30.10
C GLU A 83 17.44 17.96 -31.53
N THR A 84 16.57 18.94 -31.73
CA THR A 84 16.37 19.57 -33.04
C THR A 84 16.03 21.04 -32.88
N MET A 85 17.02 21.88 -32.53
CA MET A 85 17.04 23.26 -32.96
C MET A 85 18.44 23.66 -33.34
N THR A 86 18.61 23.74 -34.66
CA THR A 86 19.68 24.33 -35.42
C THR A 86 20.13 25.68 -34.89
N ALA A 87 21.44 25.84 -34.90
CA ALA A 87 22.19 27.06 -34.67
C ALA A 87 21.64 28.25 -35.43
N SER A 88 21.43 29.35 -34.73
CA SER A 88 21.50 30.69 -35.30
C SER A 88 22.31 31.59 -34.34
N SER A 89 23.47 31.93 -34.84
CA SER A 89 24.40 32.87 -34.25
C SER A 89 23.80 34.27 -34.23
N GLU A 90 24.00 35.01 -33.12
CA GLU A 90 24.33 36.43 -33.20
C GLU A 90 25.12 36.87 -31.98
N ASN A 91 26.25 37.47 -32.30
CA ASN A 91 27.24 38.06 -31.39
C ASN A 91 26.74 39.35 -30.76
N ALA A 92 27.06 39.61 -29.51
CA ALA A 92 27.57 40.90 -29.06
C ALA A 92 28.32 40.80 -27.72
N PRO A 93 29.44 41.50 -27.53
CA PRO A 93 30.35 41.34 -26.41
C PRO A 93 30.07 42.37 -25.30
N VAL A 94 30.25 41.96 -24.02
CA VAL A 94 30.48 42.95 -22.93
C VAL A 94 31.53 42.40 -21.98
N ASP A 95 32.46 43.17 -21.88
CA ASP A 95 33.66 43.53 -21.19
C ASP A 95 33.89 43.00 -19.77
N SER A 96 35.18 42.78 -19.52
CA SER A 96 35.88 42.26 -18.39
C SER A 96 36.00 43.22 -17.20
N SER A 97 35.99 42.70 -15.99
CA SER A 97 36.93 43.00 -14.88
C SER A 97 36.51 42.14 -13.67
N GLY A 98 37.23 41.22 -13.17
CA GLY A 98 38.54 41.26 -12.58
C GLY A 98 38.44 41.25 -11.07
N SER A 99 38.56 40.11 -10.38
CA SER A 99 39.38 40.06 -9.15
C SER A 99 39.45 38.62 -8.65
N GLY A 100 40.61 38.06 -8.71
CA GLY A 100 40.96 36.76 -8.15
C GLY A 100 41.25 36.83 -6.64
N SER A 101 41.04 35.73 -5.99
CA SER A 101 41.85 35.34 -4.83
C SER A 101 41.92 33.81 -4.75
N GLU A 102 43.11 33.34 -5.09
CA GLU A 102 43.56 31.99 -4.78
C GLU A 102 43.70 31.82 -3.28
N ILE A 103 43.24 30.66 -2.75
CA ILE A 103 43.86 30.10 -1.55
C ILE A 103 44.02 28.58 -1.76
N SER A 104 45.28 28.22 -1.67
CA SER A 104 45.99 27.00 -1.90
C SER A 104 45.52 25.79 -1.06
N SER A 105 45.69 24.66 -1.71
CA SER A 105 45.76 23.30 -1.20
C SER A 105 46.76 23.08 -0.05
N SER A 106 46.41 22.24 0.94
CA SER A 106 47.40 21.47 1.66
C SER A 106 46.86 20.08 2.00
N THR A 107 47.52 19.11 1.43
CA THR A 107 47.49 17.68 1.77
C THR A 107 48.22 17.42 3.07
N ALA A 108 47.75 16.47 3.90
CA ALA A 108 48.49 15.58 4.79
C ALA A 108 47.52 14.50 5.29
N ASP A 109 47.62 13.33 4.86
CA ASP A 109 48.35 12.12 5.24
C ASP A 109 48.09 11.63 6.69
N GLY A 110 47.52 10.46 6.71
CA GLY A 110 47.50 9.26 7.51
C GLY A 110 47.82 9.24 9.00
N SER A 111 46.99 8.54 9.73
CA SER A 111 47.44 7.32 10.43
C SER A 111 46.40 6.78 11.41
N VAL A 112 46.39 5.49 11.46
CA VAL A 112 45.70 4.45 12.21
C VAL A 112 46.02 4.49 13.71
N LEU A 113 45.15 3.80 14.51
CA LEU A 113 45.21 3.30 15.90
C LEU A 113 44.47 4.18 16.93
N ASP A 114 43.73 3.71 17.94
CA ASP A 114 43.57 2.39 18.57
C ASP A 114 42.43 2.50 19.59
N GLU A 115 41.90 1.37 20.00
CA GLU A 115 40.89 1.19 21.06
C GLU A 115 41.34 1.77 22.41
N SER A 116 40.41 2.36 23.19
CA SER A 116 40.35 2.07 24.62
C SER A 116 38.98 2.45 25.24
N VAL A 117 38.43 1.43 25.84
CA VAL A 117 37.31 1.40 26.79
C VAL A 117 37.66 2.20 28.04
N ALA A 118 36.75 3.03 28.51
CA ALA A 118 36.74 3.46 29.91
C ALA A 118 35.31 3.68 30.42
N GLU A 119 34.91 2.75 31.20
CA GLU A 119 33.81 2.75 32.18
C GLU A 119 34.14 3.78 33.31
N SER A 120 33.15 4.62 33.69
CA SER A 120 33.17 5.21 35.05
C SER A 120 31.75 5.67 35.46
N THR A 121 31.16 4.85 36.27
CA THR A 121 30.52 5.00 37.60
C THR A 121 29.86 6.33 37.93
N ILE A 122 28.61 6.14 38.30
CA ILE A 122 27.66 6.96 39.08
C ILE A 122 28.24 7.38 40.43
N SER A 123 28.00 8.62 40.83
CA SER A 123 27.90 8.95 42.25
C SER A 123 26.86 10.05 42.45
N GLU A 124 25.84 9.67 43.21
CA GLU A 124 24.90 10.54 43.94
C GLU A 124 25.64 11.35 45.00
N SER A 125 25.20 12.57 45.22
CA SER A 125 25.25 13.17 46.57
C SER A 125 24.19 14.24 46.72
N THR A 126 23.37 13.98 47.70
CA THR A 126 22.34 14.80 48.33
C THR A 126 22.96 15.82 49.27
N ASP A 127 22.14 16.83 49.56
CA ASP A 127 22.00 17.62 50.80
C ASP A 127 22.77 18.92 50.98
N GLY A 128 21.97 19.91 51.50
CA GLY A 128 22.43 20.94 52.40
C GLY A 128 21.84 22.33 52.22
N ASN A 129 20.73 22.53 52.84
CA ASN A 129 20.09 23.80 53.19
C ASN A 129 21.00 24.64 54.11
N GLU A 130 21.07 25.97 53.98
CA GLU A 130 20.89 26.90 55.10
C GLU A 130 20.99 28.37 54.69
N ALA A 131 20.13 29.15 55.32
CA ALA A 131 19.94 30.58 55.21
C ALA A 131 20.98 31.37 56.03
N ALA A 132 21.27 32.59 55.65
CA ALA A 132 21.65 33.69 56.58
C ALA A 132 21.35 35.09 56.01
N GLU A 133 20.66 35.83 56.82
CA GLU A 133 20.37 37.28 56.76
C GLU A 133 21.63 38.16 56.85
N GLY A 134 21.47 39.44 56.37
CA GLY A 134 22.35 40.51 56.79
C GLY A 134 22.42 41.73 55.89
N THR A 135 21.49 42.63 55.98
CA THR A 135 21.51 44.11 56.35
C THR A 135 22.38 45.11 55.54
N GLU A 136 21.62 46.07 54.94
CA GLU A 136 21.78 47.54 54.87
C GLU A 136 23.09 48.21 54.31
N THR A 137 23.03 49.08 53.40
CA THR A 137 22.68 50.48 53.20
C THR A 137 23.51 51.10 52.07
N GLY A 138 22.90 52.02 51.27
CA GLY A 138 23.63 52.88 50.36
C GLY A 138 22.75 53.46 49.25
N GLU A 139 22.10 54.57 49.51
CA GLU A 139 21.44 55.42 48.52
C GLU A 139 22.44 55.97 47.49
N GLU A 140 22.12 55.84 46.22
CA GLU A 140 22.40 56.90 45.24
C GLU A 140 21.43 56.79 44.06
N SER A 141 20.74 57.91 43.83
CA SER A 141 19.76 58.14 42.79
C SER A 141 20.38 58.17 41.41
N SER A 142 19.82 57.37 40.48
CA SER A 142 19.84 57.74 39.08
C SER A 142 18.52 57.31 38.46
N GLU A 143 17.84 58.26 37.84
CA GLU A 143 16.64 58.13 37.07
C GLU A 143 16.85 57.05 35.97
N ALA A 144 16.17 55.91 36.12
CA ALA A 144 16.02 54.92 35.05
C ALA A 144 14.56 54.96 34.61
N SER A 145 14.35 55.35 33.38
CA SER A 145 13.09 55.23 32.65
C SER A 145 12.48 53.85 32.84
N THR A 146 11.29 53.84 33.38
CA THR A 146 10.39 52.69 33.35
C THR A 146 10.07 52.39 31.91
N VAL A 147 10.77 51.43 31.31
CA VAL A 147 10.33 50.74 30.13
C VAL A 147 9.40 49.63 30.58
N ASP A 148 8.18 49.75 30.11
CA ASP A 148 7.04 48.90 30.44
C ASP A 148 7.38 47.39 30.41
N GLY A 149 7.42 46.76 31.57
CA GLY A 149 7.47 45.28 31.70
C GLY A 149 6.15 44.59 31.30
N GLU A 150 5.11 45.37 30.96
CA GLU A 150 3.82 44.81 30.50
C GLU A 150 3.88 44.40 29.02
N THR A 151 4.67 45.07 28.18
CA THR A 151 4.76 44.77 26.75
C THR A 151 5.47 43.43 26.44
N ASP A 152 6.45 43.05 27.23
CA ASP A 152 7.17 41.77 27.06
C ASP A 152 6.36 40.55 27.52
N ALA A 153 5.52 40.73 28.53
CA ALA A 153 4.63 39.65 29.00
C ALA A 153 3.45 39.43 28.05
N GLU A 154 2.83 40.50 27.56
CA GLU A 154 1.78 40.43 26.57
C GLU A 154 2.30 39.90 25.20
N ALA A 155 3.50 40.33 24.78
CA ALA A 155 4.13 39.81 23.56
C ALA A 155 4.46 38.31 23.66
N LYS A 156 4.88 37.85 24.85
CA LYS A 156 5.16 36.45 25.13
C LYS A 156 3.89 35.61 25.20
N ASP A 157 2.82 36.12 25.82
CA ASP A 157 1.51 35.46 25.86
C ASP A 157 0.91 35.37 24.46
N ASN A 158 0.99 36.41 23.65
CA ASN A 158 0.55 36.42 22.27
C ASN A 158 1.35 35.43 21.39
N SER A 159 2.66 35.28 21.61
CA SER A 159 3.48 34.34 20.83
C SER A 159 3.14 32.87 21.14
N LEU A 160 2.86 32.54 22.40
CA LEU A 160 2.41 31.19 22.79
C LEU A 160 1.01 30.88 22.28
N ARG A 161 0.10 31.86 22.31
CA ARG A 161 -1.24 31.71 21.71
C ARG A 161 -1.18 31.50 20.21
N ASN A 162 -0.33 32.25 19.52
CA ASN A 162 -0.14 32.07 18.07
C ASN A 162 0.42 30.67 17.75
N TYR A 163 1.31 30.13 18.58
CA TYR A 163 1.82 28.77 18.44
C TYR A 163 0.71 27.74 18.67
N GLU A 164 -0.13 27.92 19.69
CA GLU A 164 -1.26 27.05 19.98
C GLU A 164 -2.28 27.05 18.84
N VAL A 165 -2.62 28.23 18.29
CA VAL A 165 -3.51 28.37 17.13
C VAL A 165 -2.93 27.65 15.91
N LEU A 166 -1.64 27.88 15.60
CA LEU A 166 -0.97 27.20 14.50
C LEU A 166 -1.02 25.68 14.65
N TYR A 167 -0.82 25.18 15.87
CA TYR A 167 -0.90 23.74 16.14
C TYR A 167 -2.35 23.20 16.00
N GLN A 168 -3.35 23.96 16.44
CA GLN A 168 -4.75 23.61 16.25
C GLN A 168 -5.13 23.60 14.77
N ASP A 169 -4.71 24.58 13.99
CA ASP A 169 -4.92 24.62 12.54
C ASP A 169 -4.30 23.39 11.85
N MET A 170 -3.10 22.99 12.29
CA MET A 170 -2.46 21.77 11.77
C MET A 170 -3.22 20.47 12.12
N LEU A 171 -3.89 20.41 13.26
CA LEU A 171 -4.73 19.27 13.61
C LEU A 171 -6.03 19.27 12.81
N GLU A 172 -6.62 20.46 12.54
CA GLU A 172 -7.86 20.59 11.79
C GLU A 172 -7.72 20.03 10.35
N VAL A 173 -6.55 20.23 9.68
CA VAL A 173 -6.33 19.67 8.34
C VAL A 173 -6.35 18.14 8.31
N THR A 174 -6.18 17.46 9.45
CA THR A 174 -6.20 15.99 9.55
C THR A 174 -7.60 15.42 9.74
N GLU A 175 -8.62 16.22 10.05
CA GLU A 175 -9.97 15.73 10.39
C GLU A 175 -10.59 14.94 9.23
N LYS A 176 -10.49 15.44 8.00
CA LYS A 176 -11.02 14.76 6.83
C LYS A 176 -10.23 13.50 6.48
N PRO A 177 -8.88 13.52 6.35
CA PRO A 177 -8.08 12.31 6.17
C PRO A 177 -8.28 11.27 7.28
N LYS A 178 -8.49 11.70 8.53
CA LYS A 178 -8.74 10.81 9.66
C LYS A 178 -10.04 10.01 9.51
N ARG A 179 -11.10 10.60 8.93
CA ARG A 179 -12.37 9.92 8.64
C ARG A 179 -12.27 8.89 7.50
N ALA A 180 -11.22 8.96 6.69
CA ALA A 180 -10.88 7.95 5.70
C ALA A 180 -10.07 6.79 6.29
N LEU A 181 -9.57 6.91 7.53
CA LEU A 181 -8.86 5.85 8.22
C LEU A 181 -9.81 4.90 8.94
N VAL A 182 -9.47 3.62 8.90
CA VAL A 182 -10.16 2.53 9.59
C VAL A 182 -9.13 1.63 10.26
N THR A 183 -9.57 0.80 11.18
CA THR A 183 -8.73 -0.28 11.74
C THR A 183 -9.11 -1.60 11.07
N VAL A 184 -8.14 -2.25 10.41
CA VAL A 184 -8.30 -3.58 9.81
C VAL A 184 -7.79 -4.62 10.80
N ILE A 185 -8.62 -5.63 11.07
CA ILE A 185 -8.37 -6.68 12.06
C ILE A 185 -8.39 -8.03 11.35
N GLY A 186 -7.28 -8.75 11.42
CA GLY A 186 -7.19 -10.15 10.99
C GLY A 186 -7.38 -11.08 12.18
N ILE A 187 -8.30 -12.04 12.07
CA ILE A 187 -8.68 -12.96 13.16
C ILE A 187 -8.33 -14.38 12.76
N THR A 188 -7.55 -15.06 13.62
CA THR A 188 -7.23 -16.48 13.52
C THR A 188 -7.63 -17.19 14.80
N THR A 189 -8.24 -18.37 14.68
CA THR A 189 -8.53 -19.21 15.81
C THR A 189 -7.37 -20.18 16.05
N GLN A 190 -6.78 -20.14 17.22
CA GLN A 190 -5.73 -21.08 17.62
C GLN A 190 -6.21 -21.95 18.77
N MET A 191 -5.70 -23.20 18.81
CA MET A 191 -5.92 -24.08 19.96
C MET A 191 -4.75 -23.96 20.93
N ASP A 192 -5.07 -23.74 22.20
CA ASP A 192 -4.07 -23.80 23.26
C ASP A 192 -3.67 -25.25 23.61
N TYR A 193 -2.70 -25.40 24.50
CA TYR A 193 -2.23 -26.70 24.99
C TYR A 193 -3.34 -27.54 25.68
N PHE A 194 -4.42 -26.88 26.10
CA PHE A 194 -5.57 -27.52 26.77
C PHE A 194 -6.74 -27.80 25.82
N ASN A 195 -6.54 -27.71 24.48
CA ASN A 195 -7.59 -27.86 23.46
C ASN A 195 -8.72 -26.81 23.58
N GLN A 196 -8.42 -25.62 24.13
CA GLN A 196 -9.35 -24.52 24.13
C GLN A 196 -9.04 -23.60 22.94
N ASN A 197 -10.07 -23.23 22.20
CA ASN A 197 -9.95 -22.27 21.12
C ASN A 197 -9.80 -20.86 21.72
N TYR A 198 -8.81 -20.12 21.25
CA TYR A 198 -8.69 -18.69 21.50
C TYR A 198 -8.49 -17.93 20.19
N GLU A 199 -9.09 -16.77 20.08
CA GLU A 199 -8.92 -15.88 18.94
C GLU A 199 -7.64 -15.08 19.13
N ASN A 200 -6.78 -15.11 18.12
CA ASN A 200 -5.64 -14.21 18.01
C ASN A 200 -6.01 -13.12 16.99
N GLN A 201 -5.90 -11.86 17.42
CA GLN A 201 -6.25 -10.70 16.61
C GLN A 201 -5.00 -9.87 16.37
N GLN A 202 -4.77 -9.54 15.11
CA GLN A 202 -3.77 -8.57 14.69
C GLN A 202 -4.50 -7.40 14.04
N GLN A 203 -4.06 -6.17 14.32
CA GLN A 203 -4.70 -4.97 13.79
C GLN A 203 -3.69 -3.98 13.23
N ILE A 204 -4.12 -3.23 12.23
CA ILE A 204 -3.34 -2.19 11.57
C ILE A 204 -4.27 -1.13 10.99
N SER A 205 -3.74 0.05 10.70
CA SER A 205 -4.50 1.08 9.98
C SER A 205 -4.80 0.65 8.55
N GLY A 206 -6.03 0.92 8.11
CA GLY A 206 -6.47 0.83 6.72
C GLY A 206 -6.95 2.19 6.24
N LEU A 207 -6.95 2.40 4.93
CA LEU A 207 -7.34 3.66 4.30
C LEU A 207 -8.44 3.41 3.27
N ILE A 208 -9.60 4.06 3.40
CA ILE A 208 -10.69 3.99 2.42
C ILE A 208 -10.26 4.78 1.18
N VAL A 209 -9.86 4.07 0.12
CA VAL A 209 -9.30 4.68 -1.09
C VAL A 209 -10.30 4.87 -2.21
N ALA A 210 -11.42 4.15 -2.18
CA ALA A 210 -12.46 4.26 -3.19
C ALA A 210 -13.81 3.73 -2.70
N ASP A 211 -14.86 4.21 -3.38
CA ASP A 211 -16.26 3.79 -3.23
C ASP A 211 -16.86 3.64 -4.65
N ASN A 212 -17.32 2.44 -5.00
CA ASN A 212 -17.97 2.19 -6.29
C ASN A 212 -19.52 2.21 -6.22
N GLY A 213 -20.06 2.67 -5.09
CA GLY A 213 -21.51 2.70 -4.83
C GLY A 213 -22.04 1.45 -4.13
N GLN A 214 -21.39 0.30 -4.25
CA GLN A 214 -21.73 -0.98 -3.63
C GLN A 214 -20.73 -1.37 -2.56
N ASP A 215 -19.43 -1.30 -2.86
CA ASP A 215 -18.33 -1.69 -1.99
C ASP A 215 -17.44 -0.49 -1.68
N LEU A 216 -16.93 -0.44 -0.45
CA LEU A 216 -15.77 0.39 -0.06
C LEU A 216 -14.49 -0.42 -0.24
N PHE A 217 -13.47 0.21 -0.83
CA PHE A 217 -12.15 -0.37 -1.03
C PHE A 217 -11.18 0.22 -0.02
N ILE A 218 -10.55 -0.63 0.77
CA ILE A 218 -9.69 -0.25 1.88
C ILE A 218 -8.29 -0.78 1.61
N LEU A 219 -7.33 0.12 1.47
CA LEU A 219 -5.90 -0.18 1.36
C LEU A 219 -5.35 -0.50 2.75
N THR A 220 -4.64 -1.62 2.87
CA THR A 220 -3.95 -2.02 4.10
C THR A 220 -2.73 -2.89 3.78
N GLU A 221 -2.07 -3.46 4.78
CA GLU A 221 -0.95 -4.38 4.58
C GLU A 221 -1.41 -5.84 4.54
N TYR A 222 -0.88 -6.60 3.58
CA TYR A 222 -1.24 -8.01 3.35
C TYR A 222 -0.95 -8.90 4.57
N ARG A 223 0.12 -8.61 5.33
CA ARG A 223 0.51 -9.41 6.52
C ARG A 223 -0.60 -9.56 7.56
N ILE A 224 -1.58 -8.65 7.59
CA ILE A 224 -2.68 -8.68 8.56
C ILE A 224 -3.84 -9.55 8.08
N VAL A 225 -3.97 -9.72 6.77
CA VAL A 225 -5.06 -10.48 6.15
C VAL A 225 -4.60 -11.83 5.60
N GLU A 226 -3.30 -12.09 5.67
CA GLU A 226 -2.72 -13.35 5.21
C GLU A 226 -3.04 -14.49 6.19
N ASN A 227 -3.55 -15.62 5.67
CA ASN A 227 -3.85 -16.83 6.45
C ASN A 227 -4.81 -16.61 7.65
N VAL A 228 -5.69 -15.59 7.58
CA VAL A 228 -6.71 -15.35 8.59
C VAL A 228 -8.03 -16.02 8.22
N GLU A 229 -8.82 -16.36 9.23
CA GLU A 229 -10.15 -16.96 9.03
C GLU A 229 -11.20 -15.90 8.72
N ARG A 230 -11.03 -14.69 9.29
CA ARG A 230 -11.96 -13.58 9.16
C ARG A 230 -11.22 -12.26 9.18
N ILE A 231 -11.69 -11.32 8.34
CA ILE A 231 -11.22 -9.94 8.29
C ILE A 231 -12.36 -9.06 8.78
N GLN A 232 -12.07 -8.16 9.72
CA GLN A 232 -13.00 -7.16 10.19
C GLN A 232 -12.43 -5.76 10.02
N VAL A 233 -13.31 -4.79 9.83
CA VAL A 233 -12.97 -3.37 9.73
C VAL A 233 -13.76 -2.61 10.76
N THR A 234 -13.05 -1.82 11.56
CA THR A 234 -13.64 -0.89 12.53
C THR A 234 -13.53 0.52 12.00
N PHE A 235 -14.66 1.20 11.91
CA PHE A 235 -14.77 2.57 11.42
C PHE A 235 -14.57 3.60 12.54
N TRP A 236 -14.60 4.88 12.18
CA TRP A 236 -14.39 6.03 13.07
C TRP A 236 -15.34 6.10 14.27
N ASP A 237 -16.55 5.55 14.15
CA ASP A 237 -17.63 5.51 15.14
C ASP A 237 -17.68 4.19 15.93
N GLU A 238 -16.61 3.40 15.86
CA GLU A 238 -16.46 2.07 16.46
C GLU A 238 -17.37 0.98 15.81
N THR A 239 -18.10 1.29 14.73
CA THR A 239 -18.85 0.30 13.97
C THR A 239 -17.93 -0.73 13.36
N MET A 240 -18.18 -2.02 13.61
CA MET A 240 -17.37 -3.13 13.15
C MET A 240 -18.14 -3.99 12.15
N VAL A 241 -17.56 -4.23 10.98
CA VAL A 241 -18.16 -5.07 9.93
C VAL A 241 -17.14 -6.04 9.34
N ASP A 242 -17.64 -7.17 8.82
CA ASP A 242 -16.81 -8.13 8.13
C ASP A 242 -16.42 -7.62 6.74
N ALA A 243 -15.15 -7.79 6.41
CA ALA A 243 -14.57 -7.44 5.12
C ALA A 243 -14.15 -8.69 4.34
N THR A 244 -13.93 -8.53 3.04
CA THR A 244 -13.44 -9.59 2.15
C THR A 244 -12.15 -9.17 1.49
N TYR A 245 -11.20 -10.10 1.40
CA TYR A 245 -9.96 -9.90 0.65
C TYR A 245 -10.26 -9.72 -0.84
N GLN A 246 -9.60 -8.76 -1.49
CA GLN A 246 -9.70 -8.51 -2.92
C GLN A 246 -8.44 -8.96 -3.66
N ARG A 247 -7.33 -8.29 -3.46
CA ARG A 247 -6.04 -8.55 -4.11
C ARG A 247 -4.90 -7.91 -3.32
N HIS A 248 -3.69 -8.45 -3.46
CA HIS A 248 -2.48 -7.84 -2.92
C HIS A 248 -1.38 -7.72 -3.97
N ASP A 249 -0.42 -6.85 -3.72
CA ASP A 249 0.84 -6.76 -4.45
C ASP A 249 1.98 -7.33 -3.60
N PRO A 250 2.61 -8.44 -4.01
CA PRO A 250 3.65 -9.08 -3.22
C PRO A 250 4.92 -8.24 -3.11
N SER A 251 5.08 -7.23 -3.96
CA SER A 251 6.25 -6.37 -4.01
C SER A 251 6.24 -5.31 -2.93
N THR A 252 5.10 -4.63 -2.74
CA THR A 252 4.90 -3.59 -1.72
C THR A 252 4.29 -4.13 -0.43
N GLY A 253 3.69 -5.33 -0.47
CA GLY A 253 2.93 -5.86 0.65
C GLY A 253 1.58 -5.17 0.86
N PHE A 254 1.17 -4.27 -0.02
CA PHE A 254 -0.16 -3.66 0.04
C PHE A 254 -1.25 -4.60 -0.45
N THR A 255 -2.41 -4.47 0.15
CA THR A 255 -3.61 -5.22 -0.20
C THR A 255 -4.84 -4.35 -0.16
N ILE A 256 -5.85 -4.73 -0.94
CA ILE A 256 -7.19 -4.18 -0.84
C ILE A 256 -8.11 -5.20 -0.18
N VAL A 257 -8.86 -4.75 0.82
CA VAL A 257 -10.02 -5.44 1.37
C VAL A 257 -11.28 -4.65 1.04
N LYS A 258 -12.42 -5.35 0.91
CA LYS A 258 -13.70 -4.75 0.55
C LYS A 258 -14.69 -4.87 1.69
N VAL A 259 -15.46 -3.82 1.90
CA VAL A 259 -16.63 -3.79 2.78
C VAL A 259 -17.87 -3.48 1.95
N ASP A 260 -18.88 -4.34 2.05
CA ASP A 260 -20.20 -4.13 1.45
C ASP A 260 -20.91 -2.99 2.20
N LYS A 261 -21.19 -1.90 1.50
CA LYS A 261 -21.84 -0.69 2.06
C LYS A 261 -23.24 -0.96 2.63
N SER A 262 -23.91 -2.00 2.16
CA SER A 262 -25.24 -2.36 2.68
C SER A 262 -25.20 -2.86 4.13
N LYS A 263 -24.03 -3.25 4.63
CA LYS A 263 -23.81 -3.69 6.01
C LYS A 263 -23.55 -2.53 6.98
N LEU A 264 -23.32 -1.33 6.46
CA LEU A 264 -23.10 -0.13 7.26
C LEU A 264 -24.45 0.53 7.58
N ASP A 265 -24.59 1.04 8.77
CA ASP A 265 -25.70 1.90 9.12
C ASP A 265 -25.61 3.27 8.44
N GLU A 266 -26.64 4.09 8.58
CA GLU A 266 -26.72 5.41 7.92
C GLU A 266 -25.70 6.39 8.52
N GLU A 267 -25.47 6.35 9.84
CA GLU A 267 -24.56 7.25 10.55
C GLU A 267 -23.10 7.00 10.13
N THR A 268 -22.66 5.73 10.15
CA THR A 268 -21.32 5.35 9.67
C THR A 268 -21.12 5.75 8.21
N ARG A 269 -22.13 5.46 7.36
CA ARG A 269 -22.07 5.71 5.91
C ARG A 269 -21.97 7.18 5.55
N ASP A 270 -22.72 8.04 6.27
CA ASP A 270 -22.74 9.49 6.04
C ASP A 270 -21.51 10.19 6.62
N GLY A 271 -20.87 9.58 7.62
CA GLY A 271 -19.69 10.14 8.29
C GLY A 271 -18.35 9.70 7.72
N LEU A 272 -18.30 8.69 6.83
CA LEU A 272 -17.05 8.25 6.21
C LEU A 272 -16.61 9.22 5.09
N GLU A 273 -15.29 9.26 4.88
CA GLU A 273 -14.68 10.02 3.79
C GLU A 273 -13.83 9.09 2.92
N ILE A 274 -13.73 9.42 1.65
CA ILE A 274 -12.74 8.81 0.76
C ILE A 274 -11.43 9.58 0.88
N ALA A 275 -10.32 8.84 0.92
CA ALA A 275 -8.99 9.39 1.07
C ALA A 275 -8.70 10.53 0.08
N PRO A 276 -8.42 11.75 0.54
CA PRO A 276 -7.99 12.85 -0.33
C PRO A 276 -6.53 12.63 -0.75
N LEU A 277 -6.32 11.87 -1.83
CA LEU A 277 -4.98 11.55 -2.33
C LEU A 277 -4.37 12.75 -3.04
N GLY A 278 -3.35 13.38 -2.43
CA GLY A 278 -2.58 14.48 -2.99
C GLY A 278 -1.49 14.05 -3.96
N SER A 279 -0.60 14.98 -4.30
CA SER A 279 0.56 14.72 -5.16
C SER A 279 1.86 14.73 -4.35
N SER A 280 2.51 13.57 -4.24
CA SER A 280 3.82 13.46 -3.60
C SER A 280 4.96 14.02 -4.44
N TYR A 281 4.73 14.34 -5.72
CA TYR A 281 5.73 15.00 -6.57
C TYR A 281 5.93 16.48 -6.21
N LEU A 282 4.97 17.06 -5.48
CA LEU A 282 5.07 18.45 -5.00
C LEU A 282 5.74 18.57 -3.63
N VAL A 283 5.98 17.43 -2.97
CA VAL A 283 6.59 17.39 -1.63
C VAL A 283 8.10 17.61 -1.72
N SER A 284 8.60 18.53 -0.93
CA SER A 284 10.01 18.89 -0.85
C SER A 284 10.59 18.60 0.55
N GLN A 285 11.91 18.51 0.61
CA GLN A 285 12.62 18.46 1.89
C GLN A 285 12.37 19.73 2.70
N GLY A 286 11.95 19.58 3.94
CA GLY A 286 11.59 20.67 4.85
C GLY A 286 10.09 20.94 4.93
N ASP A 287 9.27 20.37 4.05
CA ASP A 287 7.83 20.54 4.11
C ASP A 287 7.24 19.90 5.38
N PRO A 288 6.34 20.60 6.08
CA PRO A 288 5.66 20.06 7.24
C PRO A 288 4.67 18.96 6.83
N VAL A 289 4.62 17.90 7.62
CA VAL A 289 3.68 16.79 7.46
C VAL A 289 3.15 16.32 8.80
N VAL A 290 1.95 15.78 8.77
CA VAL A 290 1.29 15.15 9.93
C VAL A 290 1.14 13.65 9.65
N ALA A 291 1.65 12.83 10.55
CA ALA A 291 1.45 11.38 10.54
C ALA A 291 0.19 11.04 11.34
N VAL A 292 -0.76 10.35 10.71
CA VAL A 292 -2.07 10.03 11.28
C VAL A 292 -2.35 8.54 11.17
N GLY A 293 -2.93 7.95 12.19
CA GLY A 293 -3.29 6.53 12.25
C GLY A 293 -2.66 5.83 13.44
N SER A 294 -1.59 5.10 13.23
CA SER A 294 -0.82 4.41 14.27
C SER A 294 0.70 4.59 14.07
N PRO A 295 1.21 5.82 13.80
CA PRO A 295 2.63 6.03 13.51
C PRO A 295 3.55 5.58 14.65
N VAL A 296 3.12 5.70 15.89
CA VAL A 296 3.88 5.33 17.10
C VAL A 296 3.49 3.94 17.67
N GLY A 297 2.69 3.15 16.91
CA GLY A 297 2.25 1.81 17.30
C GLY A 297 0.97 1.78 18.13
N TYR A 298 0.35 2.91 18.41
CA TYR A 298 -0.95 3.02 19.08
C TYR A 298 -1.98 3.56 18.08
N SER A 299 -3.15 2.92 18.01
CA SER A 299 -4.26 3.38 17.16
C SER A 299 -4.68 4.80 17.53
N ASP A 300 -5.19 5.54 16.54
CA ASP A 300 -5.67 6.92 16.68
C ASP A 300 -4.61 7.91 17.21
N SER A 301 -3.35 7.67 16.87
CA SER A 301 -2.26 8.59 17.23
C SER A 301 -1.95 9.55 16.09
N ILE A 302 -1.55 10.76 16.47
CA ILE A 302 -1.14 11.85 15.58
C ILE A 302 0.25 12.31 16.00
N ALA A 303 1.12 12.49 15.03
CA ALA A 303 2.44 13.09 15.25
C ALA A 303 2.77 14.02 14.09
N TYR A 304 3.48 15.10 14.34
CA TYR A 304 3.85 16.03 13.30
C TYR A 304 5.36 16.26 13.25
N GLY A 305 5.84 16.62 12.07
CA GLY A 305 7.24 16.93 11.81
C GLY A 305 7.43 17.44 10.39
N VAL A 306 8.62 17.25 9.86
CA VAL A 306 8.96 17.69 8.50
C VAL A 306 9.52 16.51 7.69
N VAL A 307 9.37 16.60 6.38
CA VAL A 307 10.02 15.69 5.43
C VAL A 307 11.52 15.97 5.43
N THR A 308 12.33 15.00 5.81
CA THR A 308 13.80 15.12 5.85
C THR A 308 14.45 14.64 4.55
N SER A 309 13.79 13.75 3.80
CA SER A 309 14.27 13.24 2.52
C SER A 309 13.13 12.76 1.64
N VAL A 310 13.24 13.08 0.33
CA VAL A 310 12.35 12.60 -0.74
C VAL A 310 13.10 11.76 -1.77
N THR A 311 14.41 11.55 -1.58
CA THR A 311 15.31 10.88 -2.54
C THR A 311 15.60 9.42 -2.20
N ASN A 312 15.22 8.98 -1.00
CA ASN A 312 15.35 7.59 -0.63
C ASN A 312 14.41 6.73 -1.48
N LYS A 313 14.87 5.56 -1.89
CA LYS A 313 14.12 4.66 -2.77
C LYS A 313 14.15 3.24 -2.26
N ILE A 314 13.09 2.49 -2.58
CA ILE A 314 13.04 1.04 -2.42
C ILE A 314 12.94 0.37 -3.78
N SER A 315 13.77 -0.64 -3.98
CA SER A 315 13.65 -1.51 -5.15
C SER A 315 12.56 -2.54 -4.88
N ALA A 316 11.53 -2.50 -5.70
CA ALA A 316 10.38 -3.39 -5.70
C ALA A 316 10.47 -4.39 -6.87
N LEU A 317 9.49 -5.28 -6.98
CA LEU A 317 9.41 -6.22 -8.10
C LEU A 317 9.06 -5.44 -9.38
N ASP A 318 9.99 -5.41 -10.33
CA ASP A 318 9.87 -4.72 -11.62
C ASP A 318 9.58 -3.21 -11.50
N ASN A 319 9.91 -2.59 -10.37
CA ASN A 319 9.68 -1.17 -10.12
C ASN A 319 10.60 -0.65 -9.00
N GLU A 320 10.56 0.66 -8.79
CA GLU A 320 11.19 1.38 -7.69
C GLU A 320 10.23 2.44 -7.17
N TYR A 321 10.14 2.59 -5.86
CA TYR A 321 9.29 3.59 -5.23
C TYR A 321 10.11 4.56 -4.38
N ASN A 322 9.78 5.84 -4.45
CA ASN A 322 10.36 6.85 -3.57
C ASN A 322 9.77 6.75 -2.17
N LEU A 323 10.60 7.03 -1.19
CA LEU A 323 10.22 7.12 0.21
C LEU A 323 10.25 8.57 0.68
N LEU A 324 9.21 8.96 1.38
CA LEU A 324 9.18 10.18 2.18
C LEU A 324 9.67 9.81 3.59
N THR A 325 10.87 10.27 3.94
CA THR A 325 11.44 10.08 5.29
C THR A 325 11.21 11.36 6.08
N THR A 326 10.76 11.24 7.32
CA THR A 326 10.46 12.37 8.21
C THR A 326 11.40 12.40 9.41
N ASP A 327 11.28 13.45 10.25
CA ASP A 327 11.90 13.52 11.57
C ASP A 327 10.97 13.03 12.70
N ILE A 328 9.77 12.58 12.35
CA ILE A 328 8.80 12.04 13.30
C ILE A 328 9.30 10.70 13.83
N LEU A 329 9.41 10.54 15.13
CA LEU A 329 9.70 9.24 15.75
C LEU A 329 8.50 8.31 15.59
N GLY A 330 8.76 7.09 15.14
CA GLY A 330 7.75 6.08 14.85
C GLY A 330 8.06 4.73 15.51
N SER A 331 7.07 3.85 15.51
CA SER A 331 7.22 2.44 15.90
C SER A 331 7.61 1.59 14.69
N THR A 332 8.32 0.48 14.90
CA THR A 332 8.57 -0.53 13.86
C THR A 332 7.29 -1.13 13.26
N ASP A 333 6.22 -1.13 14.05
CA ASP A 333 4.89 -1.58 13.64
C ASP A 333 3.96 -0.41 13.29
N GLY A 334 4.52 0.80 13.14
CA GLY A 334 3.77 2.00 12.80
C GLY A 334 3.11 1.90 11.44
N SER A 335 1.88 2.40 11.35
CA SER A 335 1.06 2.40 10.13
C SER A 335 0.21 3.67 10.05
N GLY A 336 -0.38 3.93 8.89
CA GLY A 336 -1.23 5.09 8.67
C GLY A 336 -0.78 5.90 7.45
N ILE A 337 -0.96 7.20 7.52
CA ILE A 337 -0.77 8.13 6.41
C ILE A 337 0.08 9.33 6.79
N LEU A 338 0.72 9.92 5.79
CA LEU A 338 1.36 11.24 5.87
C LEU A 338 0.47 12.24 5.15
N VAL A 339 0.10 13.32 5.84
CA VAL A 339 -0.81 14.37 5.37
C VAL A 339 -0.04 15.69 5.28
N ASN A 340 -0.21 16.44 4.18
CA ASN A 340 0.32 17.79 4.02
C ASN A 340 -0.58 18.84 4.71
N LEU A 341 -0.20 20.11 4.67
CA LEU A 341 -1.00 21.19 5.27
C LEU A 341 -2.28 21.55 4.49
N ASP A 342 -2.46 21.02 3.29
CA ASP A 342 -3.70 21.14 2.51
C ASP A 342 -4.72 20.04 2.84
N GLY A 343 -4.38 19.14 3.79
CA GLY A 343 -5.21 18.01 4.18
C GLY A 343 -5.19 16.86 3.18
N GLU A 344 -4.20 16.81 2.30
CA GLU A 344 -4.05 15.75 1.31
C GLU A 344 -3.04 14.70 1.76
N ILE A 345 -3.30 13.45 1.41
CA ILE A 345 -2.43 12.31 1.72
C ILE A 345 -1.30 12.27 0.69
N VAL A 346 -0.07 12.49 1.15
CA VAL A 346 1.14 12.49 0.32
C VAL A 346 1.96 11.20 0.45
N GLY A 347 1.69 10.39 1.45
CA GLY A 347 2.38 9.10 1.63
C GLY A 347 1.61 8.10 2.48
N ILE A 348 1.86 6.82 2.27
CA ILE A 348 1.38 5.72 3.11
C ILE A 348 2.54 5.25 3.99
N ILE A 349 2.35 5.28 5.31
CA ILE A 349 3.38 4.85 6.27
C ILE A 349 3.69 3.37 6.05
N ALA A 350 4.95 3.06 5.82
CA ALA A 350 5.45 1.74 5.50
C ALA A 350 6.80 1.51 6.23
N GLN A 351 6.70 1.27 7.53
CA GLN A 351 7.87 1.15 8.42
C GLN A 351 8.78 -0.03 8.10
N SER A 352 8.28 -1.06 7.41
CA SER A 352 9.08 -2.17 6.91
C SER A 352 10.23 -1.72 5.98
N TYR A 353 10.12 -0.52 5.41
CA TYR A 353 11.13 0.08 4.53
C TYR A 353 11.99 1.15 5.22
N SER A 354 11.75 1.42 6.48
CA SER A 354 12.64 2.29 7.27
C SER A 354 14.02 1.65 7.39
N ALA A 355 15.07 2.47 7.31
CA ALA A 355 16.44 1.98 7.46
C ALA A 355 16.62 1.32 8.85
N LYS A 356 17.29 0.18 8.89
CA LYS A 356 17.53 -0.55 10.15
C LYS A 356 18.21 0.36 11.16
N GLY A 357 17.59 0.50 12.32
CA GLY A 357 18.08 1.35 13.41
C GLY A 357 17.58 2.80 13.37
N ASN A 358 16.84 3.21 12.35
CA ASN A 358 16.13 4.47 12.32
C ASN A 358 14.67 4.26 12.70
N ASN A 359 14.28 4.82 13.83
CA ASN A 359 12.89 4.77 14.31
C ASN A 359 12.13 6.03 13.86
N VAL A 360 12.32 6.47 12.63
CA VAL A 360 11.59 7.60 12.07
C VAL A 360 10.46 7.11 11.16
N VAL A 361 9.37 7.85 11.11
CA VAL A 361 8.26 7.56 10.21
C VAL A 361 8.74 7.70 8.77
N THR A 362 8.55 6.63 8.01
CA THR A 362 8.86 6.56 6.58
C THR A 362 7.63 6.09 5.84
N GLY A 363 7.27 6.77 4.75
CA GLY A 363 6.11 6.44 3.92
C GLY A 363 6.49 6.25 2.46
N ILE A 364 5.75 5.39 1.74
CA ILE A 364 5.82 5.30 0.28
C ILE A 364 5.08 6.50 -0.31
N ALA A 365 5.70 7.18 -1.26
CA ALA A 365 5.17 8.34 -1.96
C ALA A 365 3.88 7.99 -2.73
N ILE A 366 2.77 8.70 -2.44
CA ILE A 366 1.42 8.33 -2.89
C ILE A 366 1.27 8.33 -4.41
N SER A 367 1.85 9.31 -5.11
CA SER A 367 1.70 9.48 -6.57
C SER A 367 2.15 8.23 -7.34
N GLN A 368 3.15 7.54 -6.84
CA GLN A 368 3.72 6.35 -7.50
C GLN A 368 2.89 5.09 -7.29
N ILE A 369 2.01 5.06 -6.29
CA ILE A 369 1.18 3.90 -5.98
C ILE A 369 -0.30 4.09 -6.31
N LYS A 370 -0.74 5.27 -6.78
CA LYS A 370 -2.14 5.51 -7.19
C LYS A 370 -2.62 4.47 -8.20
N LYS A 371 -1.82 4.20 -9.24
CA LYS A 371 -2.17 3.19 -10.26
C LYS A 371 -2.18 1.77 -9.71
N LEU A 372 -1.29 1.46 -8.77
CA LEU A 372 -1.30 0.18 -8.05
C LEU A 372 -2.60 0.01 -7.26
N ILE A 373 -2.99 1.04 -6.49
CA ILE A 373 -4.24 1.04 -5.70
C ILE A 373 -5.45 0.83 -6.61
N GLU A 374 -5.52 1.54 -7.74
CA GLU A 374 -6.59 1.37 -8.74
C GLU A 374 -6.66 -0.07 -9.27
N ASN A 375 -5.51 -0.65 -9.67
CA ASN A 375 -5.45 -2.02 -10.18
C ASN A 375 -5.89 -3.05 -9.13
N LEU A 376 -5.40 -2.92 -7.88
CA LEU A 376 -5.78 -3.80 -6.78
C LEU A 376 -7.28 -3.68 -6.46
N SER A 377 -7.84 -2.47 -6.47
CA SER A 377 -9.27 -2.23 -6.25
C SER A 377 -10.14 -2.85 -7.34
N ASN A 378 -9.71 -2.76 -8.59
CA ASN A 378 -10.41 -3.34 -9.73
C ASN A 378 -10.10 -4.83 -9.96
N ASN A 379 -9.32 -5.47 -9.08
CA ASN A 379 -8.86 -6.86 -9.21
C ASN A 379 -8.15 -7.12 -10.55
N VAL A 380 -7.37 -6.13 -11.01
CA VAL A 380 -6.60 -6.22 -12.25
C VAL A 380 -5.19 -6.72 -11.93
N SER A 381 -4.80 -7.82 -12.57
CA SER A 381 -3.43 -8.31 -12.54
C SER A 381 -2.53 -7.49 -13.44
N ARG A 382 -1.25 -7.48 -13.10
CA ARG A 382 -0.21 -6.88 -13.95
C ARG A 382 0.78 -7.92 -14.45
N ALA A 383 1.33 -7.67 -15.63
CA ALA A 383 2.44 -8.44 -16.14
C ALA A 383 3.70 -8.17 -15.31
N TYR A 384 4.52 -9.19 -15.09
CA TYR A 384 5.80 -9.05 -14.42
C TYR A 384 6.87 -9.92 -15.04
N ILE A 385 8.13 -9.53 -14.86
CA ILE A 385 9.32 -10.27 -15.30
C ILE A 385 10.00 -10.91 -14.09
N GLY A 386 10.01 -10.23 -12.95
CA GLY A 386 10.53 -10.76 -11.70
C GLY A 386 11.96 -10.35 -11.39
N ILE A 387 12.31 -9.10 -11.66
CA ILE A 387 13.59 -8.53 -11.29
C ILE A 387 13.45 -7.46 -10.20
N ARG A 388 14.52 -7.25 -9.46
CA ARG A 388 14.76 -6.00 -8.72
C ARG A 388 15.93 -5.31 -9.39
N GLY A 389 15.79 -4.03 -9.68
CA GLY A 389 16.79 -3.27 -10.40
C GLY A 389 16.93 -1.86 -9.85
N GLN A 390 17.94 -1.17 -10.36
CA GLN A 390 18.20 0.23 -10.08
C GLN A 390 18.78 0.91 -11.32
N ASP A 391 18.64 2.22 -11.40
CA ASP A 391 19.17 3.00 -12.50
C ASP A 391 20.68 3.02 -12.50
N VAL A 392 21.31 2.85 -13.67
CA VAL A 392 22.72 3.16 -13.87
C VAL A 392 22.83 4.65 -14.18
N THR A 393 23.19 5.43 -13.14
CA THR A 393 23.38 6.87 -13.31
C THR A 393 24.56 7.19 -14.22
N GLU A 394 24.59 8.38 -14.81
CA GLU A 394 25.70 8.84 -15.66
C GLU A 394 27.04 8.76 -14.94
N GLU A 395 27.08 9.23 -13.70
CA GLU A 395 28.28 9.19 -12.86
C GLU A 395 28.78 7.74 -12.62
N LEU A 396 27.86 6.78 -12.39
CA LEU A 396 28.19 5.37 -12.22
C LEU A 396 28.71 4.78 -13.53
N SER A 397 28.05 5.09 -14.66
CA SER A 397 28.45 4.66 -15.99
C SER A 397 29.88 5.13 -16.35
N ASP A 398 30.17 6.41 -16.14
CA ASP A 398 31.48 7.01 -16.44
C ASP A 398 32.63 6.44 -15.58
N LYS A 399 32.33 6.21 -14.29
CA LYS A 399 33.33 5.66 -13.35
C LYS A 399 33.64 4.18 -13.55
N THR A 400 32.62 3.41 -13.94
CA THR A 400 32.72 1.93 -13.94
C THR A 400 32.68 1.29 -15.31
N GLY A 401 32.24 2.05 -16.35
CA GLY A 401 32.01 1.54 -17.70
C GLY A 401 30.76 0.64 -17.81
N ILE A 402 29.89 0.66 -16.81
CA ILE A 402 28.60 -0.04 -16.87
C ILE A 402 27.69 0.72 -17.85
N PRO A 403 27.05 0.03 -18.84
CA PRO A 403 26.13 0.69 -19.77
C PRO A 403 24.96 1.35 -19.03
N LYS A 404 24.45 2.49 -19.57
CA LYS A 404 23.19 3.09 -19.09
C LYS A 404 22.04 2.12 -19.27
N GLY A 405 21.16 2.01 -18.30
CA GLY A 405 20.02 1.10 -18.29
C GLY A 405 19.65 0.69 -16.86
N VAL A 406 18.86 -0.38 -16.75
CA VAL A 406 18.43 -0.95 -15.47
C VAL A 406 19.38 -2.07 -15.05
N LEU A 407 20.21 -1.83 -14.05
CA LEU A 407 21.08 -2.82 -13.46
C LEU A 407 20.27 -3.75 -12.55
N ILE A 408 20.25 -5.04 -12.88
CA ILE A 408 19.58 -6.07 -12.08
C ILE A 408 20.38 -6.30 -10.79
N SER A 409 19.76 -6.02 -9.65
CA SER A 409 20.32 -6.29 -8.33
C SER A 409 19.98 -7.69 -7.81
N SER A 410 18.80 -8.22 -8.21
CA SER A 410 18.40 -9.60 -7.92
C SER A 410 17.35 -10.07 -8.90
N VAL A 411 17.28 -11.39 -9.11
CA VAL A 411 16.22 -12.08 -9.87
C VAL A 411 15.44 -12.93 -8.88
N THR A 412 14.12 -12.84 -8.95
CA THR A 412 13.22 -13.61 -8.07
C THR A 412 13.23 -15.08 -8.48
N ASP A 413 13.26 -15.98 -7.51
CA ASP A 413 13.17 -17.42 -7.75
C ASP A 413 11.86 -17.77 -8.49
N ASP A 414 11.93 -18.74 -9.39
CA ASP A 414 10.83 -19.22 -10.23
C ASP A 414 10.14 -18.13 -11.08
N SER A 415 10.79 -16.97 -11.25
CA SER A 415 10.28 -15.87 -12.06
C SER A 415 10.51 -16.07 -13.57
N PRO A 416 9.74 -15.38 -14.44
CA PRO A 416 10.00 -15.31 -15.87
C PRO A 416 11.43 -14.94 -16.23
N ALA A 417 12.04 -13.98 -15.52
CA ALA A 417 13.43 -13.57 -15.70
C ALA A 417 14.41 -14.74 -15.47
N MET A 418 14.19 -15.46 -14.37
CA MET A 418 15.02 -16.61 -14.03
C MET A 418 14.89 -17.73 -15.07
N MET A 419 13.66 -18.03 -15.49
CA MET A 419 13.38 -19.05 -16.53
C MET A 419 14.01 -18.67 -17.87
N ALA A 420 14.02 -17.39 -18.24
CA ALA A 420 14.68 -16.90 -19.45
C ALA A 420 16.22 -16.87 -19.34
N GLY A 421 16.80 -17.06 -18.15
CA GLY A 421 18.25 -17.08 -17.93
C GLY A 421 18.88 -15.72 -17.70
N MET A 422 18.10 -14.71 -17.35
CA MET A 422 18.57 -13.41 -16.85
C MET A 422 19.26 -13.60 -15.49
N LYS A 423 20.21 -12.74 -15.16
CA LYS A 423 21.05 -12.86 -13.95
C LYS A 423 21.27 -11.51 -13.28
N GLU A 424 21.68 -11.56 -12.03
CA GLU A 424 22.23 -10.41 -11.33
C GLU A 424 23.38 -9.79 -12.13
N TYR A 425 23.46 -8.48 -12.11
CA TYR A 425 24.43 -7.64 -12.82
C TYR A 425 24.23 -7.59 -14.34
N ASP A 426 23.18 -8.17 -14.90
CA ASP A 426 22.74 -7.81 -16.25
C ASP A 426 22.18 -6.38 -16.24
N VAL A 427 22.41 -5.63 -17.29
CA VAL A 427 21.87 -4.27 -17.46
C VAL A 427 20.86 -4.29 -18.58
N ILE A 428 19.56 -4.16 -18.26
CA ILE A 428 18.49 -4.09 -19.26
C ILE A 428 18.60 -2.75 -19.98
N VAL A 429 18.66 -2.80 -21.30
CA VAL A 429 18.79 -1.62 -22.17
C VAL A 429 17.62 -1.47 -23.15
N LYS A 430 16.82 -2.56 -23.37
CA LYS A 430 15.59 -2.51 -24.19
C LYS A 430 14.55 -3.50 -23.63
N LEU A 431 13.26 -3.11 -23.76
CA LEU A 431 12.13 -4.00 -23.60
C LEU A 431 11.31 -3.96 -24.91
N GLY A 432 11.22 -5.10 -25.61
CA GLY A 432 10.78 -5.12 -26.99
C GLY A 432 11.69 -4.25 -27.86
N GLU A 433 11.11 -3.35 -28.63
CA GLU A 433 11.85 -2.39 -29.47
C GLU A 433 12.23 -1.09 -28.75
N GLN A 434 11.68 -0.87 -27.53
CA GLN A 434 11.84 0.37 -26.79
C GLN A 434 13.13 0.37 -25.99
N LYS A 435 13.89 1.46 -26.12
CA LYS A 435 15.07 1.71 -25.26
C LYS A 435 14.62 1.98 -23.83
N VAL A 436 15.38 1.46 -22.87
CA VAL A 436 15.15 1.62 -21.44
C VAL A 436 16.44 2.14 -20.79
N GLU A 437 16.37 3.30 -20.19
CA GLU A 437 17.50 3.91 -19.47
C GLU A 437 17.25 3.97 -17.96
N THR A 438 15.98 3.92 -17.52
CA THR A 438 15.59 3.98 -16.12
C THR A 438 14.60 2.87 -15.77
N ILE A 439 14.55 2.50 -14.49
CA ILE A 439 13.57 1.53 -13.97
C ILE A 439 12.13 2.05 -14.15
N LYS A 440 11.92 3.35 -14.13
CA LYS A 440 10.62 3.98 -14.43
C LYS A 440 10.20 3.72 -15.86
N GLN A 441 11.06 4.00 -16.84
CA GLN A 441 10.78 3.71 -18.27
C GLN A 441 10.55 2.21 -18.48
N TYR A 442 11.35 1.35 -17.85
CA TYR A 442 11.18 -0.10 -17.86
C TYR A 442 9.79 -0.50 -17.35
N HIS A 443 9.37 0.00 -16.18
CA HIS A 443 8.07 -0.28 -15.58
C HIS A 443 6.92 0.21 -16.48
N GLU A 444 7.00 1.41 -17.04
CA GLU A 444 6.01 1.98 -17.94
C GLU A 444 5.87 1.14 -19.23
N GLN A 445 6.98 0.65 -19.78
CA GLN A 445 6.93 -0.22 -20.97
C GLN A 445 6.34 -1.59 -20.61
N LEU A 446 6.75 -2.19 -19.50
CA LEU A 446 6.23 -3.47 -19.03
C LEU A 446 4.71 -3.40 -18.79
N GLY A 447 4.22 -2.29 -18.27
CA GLY A 447 2.78 -2.05 -18.04
C GLY A 447 1.92 -2.00 -19.31
N LYS A 448 2.52 -1.94 -20.51
CA LYS A 448 1.81 -1.99 -21.79
C LYS A 448 1.55 -3.42 -22.27
N HIS A 449 2.16 -4.41 -21.62
CA HIS A 449 2.06 -5.82 -21.96
C HIS A 449 1.13 -6.57 -21.01
N SER A 450 0.66 -7.73 -21.45
CA SER A 450 -0.23 -8.58 -20.67
C SER A 450 0.50 -9.83 -20.18
N ALA A 451 0.02 -10.41 -19.07
CA ALA A 451 0.51 -11.69 -18.61
C ALA A 451 0.35 -12.78 -19.70
N GLY A 452 1.34 -13.66 -19.83
CA GLY A 452 1.42 -14.69 -20.85
C GLY A 452 1.96 -14.22 -22.21
N GLU A 453 2.16 -12.93 -22.43
CA GLU A 453 2.81 -12.38 -23.62
C GLU A 453 4.32 -12.70 -23.58
N VAL A 454 4.90 -12.95 -24.76
CA VAL A 454 6.35 -13.13 -24.89
C VAL A 454 6.98 -11.81 -25.34
N VAL A 455 7.88 -11.27 -24.51
CA VAL A 455 8.56 -10.01 -24.78
C VAL A 455 10.07 -10.26 -24.84
N THR A 456 10.72 -9.71 -25.87
CA THR A 456 12.18 -9.78 -25.98
C THR A 456 12.83 -8.72 -25.11
N VAL A 457 13.64 -9.14 -24.15
CA VAL A 457 14.45 -8.26 -23.28
C VAL A 457 15.88 -8.26 -23.80
N THR A 458 16.43 -7.07 -24.11
CA THR A 458 17.83 -6.92 -24.45
C THR A 458 18.57 -6.41 -23.23
N ALA A 459 19.63 -7.14 -22.81
CA ALA A 459 20.46 -6.75 -21.69
C ALA A 459 21.96 -6.84 -22.05
N MET A 460 22.76 -6.05 -21.37
CA MET A 460 24.23 -6.07 -21.45
C MET A 460 24.79 -6.89 -20.29
N ARG A 461 25.51 -7.96 -20.61
CA ARG A 461 26.15 -8.85 -19.60
C ARG A 461 27.65 -8.66 -19.62
N LYS A 462 28.26 -8.50 -18.46
CA LYS A 462 29.69 -8.36 -18.32
C LYS A 462 30.42 -9.69 -18.61
N GLY A 463 31.25 -9.72 -19.62
CA GLY A 463 32.15 -10.84 -19.96
C GLY A 463 33.61 -10.50 -19.69
N ALA A 464 34.52 -11.35 -20.15
CA ALA A 464 35.98 -11.16 -19.96
C ALA A 464 36.52 -9.95 -20.74
N GLU A 465 35.94 -9.63 -21.90
CA GLU A 465 36.39 -8.55 -22.81
C GLU A 465 35.53 -7.28 -22.70
N GLY A 466 34.60 -7.23 -21.74
CA GLY A 466 33.68 -6.11 -21.55
C GLY A 466 32.21 -6.54 -21.57
N TYR A 467 31.30 -5.60 -21.79
CA TYR A 467 29.84 -5.86 -21.87
C TYR A 467 29.47 -6.39 -23.26
N ALA A 468 28.74 -7.50 -23.28
CA ALA A 468 28.18 -8.10 -24.48
C ALA A 468 26.65 -8.04 -24.45
N GLU A 469 26.04 -7.77 -25.60
CA GLU A 469 24.58 -7.77 -25.76
C GLU A 469 24.05 -9.19 -25.70
N MET A 470 23.00 -9.40 -24.92
CA MET A 470 22.26 -10.65 -24.78
C MET A 470 20.77 -10.37 -24.99
N THR A 471 20.09 -11.26 -25.65
CA THR A 471 18.64 -11.21 -25.87
C THR A 471 17.96 -12.37 -25.16
N PHE A 472 16.84 -12.09 -24.49
CA PHE A 472 16.04 -13.06 -23.77
C PHE A 472 14.59 -12.95 -24.20
N ASP A 473 13.98 -14.04 -24.63
CA ASP A 473 12.53 -14.10 -24.86
C ASP A 473 11.87 -14.51 -23.55
N VAL A 474 11.19 -13.56 -22.92
CA VAL A 474 10.59 -13.70 -21.59
C VAL A 474 9.08 -13.83 -21.75
N THR A 475 8.51 -14.97 -21.31
CA THR A 475 7.06 -15.11 -21.16
C THR A 475 6.65 -14.43 -19.87
N LEU A 476 5.90 -13.33 -19.95
CA LEU A 476 5.50 -12.53 -18.81
C LEU A 476 4.60 -13.32 -17.86
N GLY A 477 4.88 -13.24 -16.57
CA GLY A 477 4.04 -13.79 -15.52
C GLY A 477 2.90 -12.86 -15.13
N GLU A 478 2.06 -13.32 -14.21
CA GLU A 478 0.94 -12.57 -13.62
C GLU A 478 1.19 -12.34 -12.12
N VAL A 479 0.98 -11.09 -11.70
CA VAL A 479 1.09 -10.69 -10.29
C VAL A 479 -0.07 -9.78 -9.88
#